data_de253383e34aa0fa18e856adc4127dd6
#
_entry.id   de253383e34aa0fa18e856adc4127dd6
#
_cell.length_a   1.000
_cell.length_b   1.000
_cell.length_c   1.000
_cell.angle_alpha   90.00
_cell.angle_beta   90.00
_cell.angle_gamma   90.00
#
_symmetry.space_group_name_H-M   'P 1'
#
loop_
_entity.id
_entity.type
_entity.pdbx_description
1 polymer ?
#
loop_
_entity_poly.entity_id
_entity_poly.type
_entity_poly.pdbx_seq_one_letter_code
_entity_poly.pdbx_strand_id
1 'polypeptide(L)'
;VAVPQGQPDALGTNHDVPSAEQCQTCHNNVGDVLIGVAAIQLSKESGGGFLSELMNAGSLSPPLTSEFPVPGDGTIEEALGYFHGNCGHCHNDESFVGKLRPLRLKLTVSAQTPEATPVYLTAFGADALHPILNTTKVIVPGKPNQSQLYQRMNVRDLNAMPPLGTEEVDSQAMTTIWKWISELPP
;
A
#
# COMPACT_ATOMS: atom_id res chain seq x y z
N VAL A 1 -20.75 -9.97 16.13
CA VAL A 1 -20.28 -11.23 16.71
C VAL A 1 -18.80 -11.35 16.47
N ALA A 2 -18.02 -11.66 17.51
CA ALA A 2 -16.58 -11.90 17.34
C ALA A 2 -16.35 -13.26 16.65
N VAL A 3 -15.46 -13.31 15.66
CA VAL A 3 -15.10 -14.52 14.92
C VAL A 3 -13.58 -14.78 15.03
N PRO A 4 -13.09 -15.17 16.22
CA PRO A 4 -11.64 -15.27 16.48
C PRO A 4 -10.92 -16.29 15.61
N GLN A 5 -11.64 -17.27 15.06
CA GLN A 5 -11.09 -18.28 14.14
C GLN A 5 -11.18 -17.82 12.66
N GLY A 6 -11.69 -16.62 12.40
CA GLY A 6 -12.02 -16.16 11.06
C GLY A 6 -13.34 -16.76 10.57
N GLN A 7 -13.77 -16.30 9.40
CA GLN A 7 -14.97 -16.81 8.74
C GLN A 7 -14.77 -16.74 7.22
N PRO A 8 -14.71 -17.89 6.54
CA PRO A 8 -14.68 -17.90 5.08
C PRO A 8 -16.03 -17.46 4.52
N ASP A 9 -16.02 -16.93 3.29
CA ASP A 9 -17.21 -16.53 2.51
C ASP A 9 -18.19 -15.66 3.34
N ALA A 10 -17.66 -14.67 4.04
CA ALA A 10 -18.40 -13.87 5.01
C ALA A 10 -19.63 -13.22 4.37
N LEU A 11 -20.79 -13.36 5.01
CA LEU A 11 -22.06 -12.85 4.56
C LEU A 11 -22.49 -13.30 3.14
N GLY A 12 -21.95 -14.43 2.66
CA GLY A 12 -22.22 -14.96 1.33
C GLY A 12 -21.48 -14.24 0.21
N THR A 13 -20.40 -13.54 0.54
CA THR A 13 -19.46 -12.97 -0.42
C THR A 13 -18.26 -13.90 -0.60
N ASN A 14 -17.38 -13.61 -1.57
CA ASN A 14 -16.11 -14.33 -1.74
C ASN A 14 -15.01 -13.82 -0.77
N HIS A 15 -15.34 -12.92 0.15
CA HIS A 15 -14.39 -12.33 1.08
C HIS A 15 -14.40 -13.07 2.42
N ASP A 16 -13.22 -13.36 2.92
CA ASP A 16 -13.01 -13.96 4.23
C ASP A 16 -12.87 -12.88 5.33
N VAL A 17 -13.37 -13.18 6.51
CA VAL A 17 -12.94 -12.47 7.72
C VAL A 17 -11.70 -13.20 8.24
N PRO A 18 -10.52 -12.56 8.28
CA PRO A 18 -9.31 -13.19 8.80
C PRO A 18 -9.45 -13.59 10.27
N SER A 19 -8.73 -14.63 10.69
CA SER A 19 -8.66 -15.00 12.10
C SER A 19 -7.94 -13.92 12.92
N ALA A 20 -8.10 -13.93 14.24
CA ALA A 20 -7.42 -13.01 15.14
C ALA A 20 -5.87 -13.07 15.00
N GLU A 21 -5.31 -14.25 14.73
CA GLU A 21 -3.89 -14.42 14.47
C GLU A 21 -3.47 -13.78 13.12
N GLN A 22 -4.28 -13.98 12.08
CA GLN A 22 -4.07 -13.36 10.78
C GLN A 22 -4.20 -11.82 10.84
N CYS A 23 -5.13 -11.28 11.63
CA CYS A 23 -5.22 -9.84 11.88
C CYS A 23 -3.92 -9.29 12.47
N GLN A 24 -3.31 -10.00 13.42
CA GLN A 24 -2.04 -9.60 14.02
C GLN A 24 -0.89 -9.57 13.01
N THR A 25 -0.93 -10.38 11.94
CA THR A 25 0.09 -10.36 10.89
C THR A 25 0.24 -8.98 10.24
N CYS A 26 -0.85 -8.24 10.08
CA CYS A 26 -0.82 -6.86 9.58
C CYS A 26 -0.69 -5.83 10.73
N HIS A 27 -1.51 -5.95 11.77
CA HIS A 27 -1.58 -4.94 12.84
C HIS A 27 -0.30 -4.86 13.69
N ASN A 28 0.44 -5.95 13.88
CA ASN A 28 1.72 -5.92 14.62
C ASN A 28 2.91 -5.40 13.78
N ASN A 29 2.69 -5.02 12.53
CA ASN A 29 3.72 -4.48 11.64
C ASN A 29 3.73 -2.94 11.57
N VAL A 30 2.99 -2.28 12.42
CA VAL A 30 2.97 -0.81 12.58
C VAL A 30 3.11 -0.45 14.06
N GLY A 31 3.82 0.64 14.35
CA GLY A 31 4.22 0.98 15.71
C GLY A 31 3.07 1.21 16.69
N ASP A 32 1.91 1.67 16.20
CA ASP A 32 0.71 1.97 17.00
C ASP A 32 -0.42 0.95 16.84
N VAL A 33 -0.19 -0.13 16.10
CA VAL A 33 -1.15 -1.20 15.72
C VAL A 33 -2.42 -0.72 15.00
N LEU A 34 -2.55 0.57 14.71
CA LEU A 34 -3.65 1.16 13.95
C LEU A 34 -3.31 1.19 12.47
N ILE A 35 -4.18 0.62 11.65
CA ILE A 35 -4.06 0.61 10.20
C ILE A 35 -5.16 1.51 9.62
N GLY A 36 -4.82 2.31 8.59
CA GLY A 36 -5.80 3.11 7.87
C GLY A 36 -6.05 4.51 8.45
N VAL A 37 -5.33 4.92 9.50
CA VAL A 37 -5.47 6.26 10.12
C VAL A 37 -4.10 6.95 10.15
N ALA A 38 -3.55 7.25 8.97
CA ALA A 38 -2.33 8.02 8.85
C ALA A 38 -2.62 9.43 8.32
N ALA A 39 -1.78 10.41 8.66
CA ALA A 39 -1.95 11.79 8.20
C ALA A 39 -2.12 11.89 6.67
N ILE A 40 -1.36 11.12 5.91
CA ILE A 40 -1.46 11.05 4.44
C ILE A 40 -2.84 10.55 3.99
N GLN A 41 -3.41 9.55 4.66
CA GLN A 41 -4.73 8.99 4.31
C GLN A 41 -5.88 9.94 4.63
N LEU A 42 -5.68 10.85 5.59
CA LEU A 42 -6.66 11.84 6.02
C LEU A 42 -6.53 13.17 5.27
N SER A 43 -5.47 13.35 4.49
CA SER A 43 -5.14 14.58 3.75
C SER A 43 -5.76 14.60 2.35
N LYS A 44 -5.93 15.82 1.82
CA LYS A 44 -6.26 16.06 0.40
C LYS A 44 -5.39 17.19 -0.16
N GLU A 45 -4.97 17.08 -1.41
CA GLU A 45 -4.16 18.08 -2.10
C GLU A 45 -4.82 19.46 -2.12
N SER A 46 -6.13 19.51 -2.34
CA SER A 46 -6.91 20.75 -2.39
C SER A 46 -7.23 21.35 -1.02
N GLY A 47 -6.76 20.75 0.08
CA GLY A 47 -7.25 21.02 1.42
C GLY A 47 -8.66 20.49 1.66
N GLY A 48 -9.14 20.58 2.92
CA GLY A 48 -10.48 20.09 3.28
C GLY A 48 -10.59 18.57 3.38
N GLY A 49 -9.49 17.87 3.56
CA GLY A 49 -9.47 16.49 4.03
C GLY A 49 -9.91 16.37 5.48
N PHE A 50 -10.17 15.14 5.95
CA PHE A 50 -10.54 14.93 7.35
C PHE A 50 -9.46 15.41 8.32
N LEU A 51 -8.18 15.42 7.88
CA LEU A 51 -7.09 16.02 8.67
C LEU A 51 -7.31 17.51 8.91
N SER A 52 -7.76 18.28 7.91
CA SER A 52 -8.12 19.70 8.07
C SER A 52 -9.25 19.90 9.08
N GLU A 53 -10.25 19.04 9.09
CA GLU A 53 -11.34 19.10 10.08
C GLU A 53 -10.79 18.90 11.50
N LEU A 54 -9.91 17.92 11.71
CA LEU A 54 -9.26 17.65 12.99
C LEU A 54 -8.35 18.81 13.44
N MET A 55 -7.60 19.41 12.50
CA MET A 55 -6.77 20.60 12.78
C MET A 55 -7.63 21.78 13.23
N ASN A 56 -8.71 22.07 12.49
CA ASN A 56 -9.61 23.19 12.81
C ASN A 56 -10.36 22.99 14.14
N ALA A 57 -10.68 21.75 14.48
CA ALA A 57 -11.29 21.42 15.75
C ALA A 57 -10.32 21.41 16.93
N GLY A 58 -9.01 21.58 16.70
CA GLY A 58 -7.99 21.48 17.75
C GLY A 58 -7.88 20.08 18.37
N SER A 59 -8.24 19.04 17.62
CA SER A 59 -8.32 17.67 18.12
C SER A 59 -7.00 16.91 18.05
N LEU A 60 -5.92 17.54 17.54
CA LEU A 60 -4.62 16.91 17.34
C LEU A 60 -3.60 17.35 18.41
N SER A 61 -2.82 16.42 18.91
CA SER A 61 -1.73 16.68 19.84
C SER A 61 -0.47 15.88 19.44
N PRO A 62 0.63 16.56 19.06
CA PRO A 62 0.78 17.99 18.90
C PRO A 62 -0.08 18.55 17.73
N PRO A 63 -0.37 19.86 17.73
CA PRO A 63 -1.09 20.50 16.63
C PRO A 63 -0.32 20.38 15.31
N LEU A 64 -1.04 20.10 14.22
CA LEU A 64 -0.52 20.17 12.85
C LEU A 64 -0.97 21.46 12.17
N THR A 65 -0.17 21.93 11.22
CA THR A 65 -0.41 23.22 10.51
C THR A 65 -0.59 23.05 9.01
N SER A 66 -0.42 21.82 8.49
CA SER A 66 -0.56 21.52 7.06
C SER A 66 -1.08 20.11 6.84
N GLU A 67 -1.66 19.87 5.68
CA GLU A 67 -1.94 18.54 5.17
C GLU A 67 -0.71 17.91 4.53
N PHE A 68 -0.76 16.61 4.31
CA PHE A 68 0.31 15.79 3.72
C PHE A 68 -0.27 14.94 2.59
N PRO A 69 -0.64 15.56 1.45
CA PRO A 69 -1.23 14.83 0.33
C PRO A 69 -0.25 13.78 -0.22
N VAL A 70 -0.80 12.79 -0.90
CA VAL A 70 0.01 11.83 -1.67
C VAL A 70 0.76 12.61 -2.76
N PRO A 71 2.08 12.46 -2.90
CA PRO A 71 2.84 13.19 -3.93
C PRO A 71 2.47 12.76 -5.35
N GLY A 72 2.43 13.73 -6.27
CA GLY A 72 2.06 13.52 -7.66
C GLY A 72 0.62 13.89 -7.97
N ASP A 73 0.18 13.61 -9.17
CA ASP A 73 -1.16 13.88 -9.67
C ASP A 73 -1.73 12.66 -10.43
N GLY A 74 -3.05 12.64 -10.59
CA GLY A 74 -3.75 11.64 -11.38
C GLY A 74 -3.31 10.20 -11.10
N THR A 75 -2.80 9.50 -12.10
CA THR A 75 -2.41 8.09 -12.00
C THR A 75 -1.28 7.84 -10.99
N ILE A 76 -0.37 8.81 -10.81
CA ILE A 76 0.75 8.70 -9.85
C ILE A 76 0.20 8.75 -8.43
N GLU A 77 -0.62 9.75 -8.12
CA GLU A 77 -1.26 9.91 -6.80
C GLU A 77 -2.09 8.66 -6.45
N GLU A 78 -2.93 8.18 -7.39
CA GLU A 78 -3.75 6.99 -7.19
C GLU A 78 -2.90 5.74 -6.90
N ALA A 79 -1.83 5.51 -7.68
CA ALA A 79 -0.95 4.35 -7.50
C ALA A 79 -0.19 4.39 -6.17
N LEU A 80 0.41 5.54 -5.83
CA LEU A 80 1.16 5.72 -4.59
C LEU A 80 0.25 5.63 -3.36
N GLY A 81 -0.95 6.22 -3.43
CA GLY A 81 -1.98 6.12 -2.40
C GLY A 81 -2.44 4.68 -2.18
N TYR A 82 -2.66 3.94 -3.27
CA TYR A 82 -3.01 2.52 -3.21
C TYR A 82 -1.93 1.68 -2.51
N PHE A 83 -0.67 1.88 -2.87
CA PHE A 83 0.44 1.17 -2.20
C PHE A 83 0.55 1.53 -0.73
N HIS A 84 0.39 2.80 -0.37
CA HIS A 84 0.42 3.23 1.02
C HIS A 84 -0.66 2.55 1.85
N GLY A 85 -1.90 2.54 1.35
CA GLY A 85 -3.06 2.00 2.07
C GLY A 85 -3.08 0.47 2.16
N ASN A 86 -2.66 -0.22 1.08
CA ASN A 86 -2.84 -1.68 0.98
C ASN A 86 -1.56 -2.49 1.22
N CYS A 87 -0.38 -1.88 1.06
CA CYS A 87 0.89 -2.60 1.13
C CYS A 87 1.82 -2.02 2.21
N GLY A 88 1.69 -0.71 2.50
CA GLY A 88 2.58 0.03 3.38
C GLY A 88 2.60 -0.47 4.82
N HIS A 89 1.52 -1.07 5.31
CA HIS A 89 1.46 -1.61 6.66
C HIS A 89 2.40 -2.83 6.87
N CYS A 90 2.75 -3.56 5.80
CA CYS A 90 3.76 -4.62 5.85
C CYS A 90 5.10 -4.17 5.26
N HIS A 91 5.09 -3.38 4.16
CA HIS A 91 6.30 -2.91 3.48
C HIS A 91 6.75 -1.54 4.02
N ASN A 92 7.26 -1.51 5.26
CA ASN A 92 7.78 -0.33 5.96
C ASN A 92 9.01 -0.71 6.82
N ASP A 93 9.70 0.28 7.39
CA ASP A 93 10.94 0.06 8.15
C ASP A 93 10.73 -0.61 9.52
N GLU A 94 9.56 -0.48 10.12
CA GLU A 94 9.24 -1.00 11.44
C GLU A 94 8.81 -2.47 11.40
N SER A 95 8.28 -2.91 10.26
CA SER A 95 7.69 -4.23 10.10
C SER A 95 8.72 -5.36 10.07
N PHE A 96 8.28 -6.57 10.45
CA PHE A 96 9.08 -7.77 10.25
C PHE A 96 9.41 -8.00 8.76
N VAL A 97 8.44 -7.77 7.87
CA VAL A 97 8.64 -7.86 6.41
C VAL A 97 9.70 -6.87 5.95
N GLY A 98 9.64 -5.62 6.40
CA GLY A 98 10.60 -4.59 6.06
C GLY A 98 12.03 -4.90 6.51
N LYS A 99 12.21 -5.57 7.63
CA LYS A 99 13.54 -6.02 8.09
C LYS A 99 14.14 -7.11 7.20
N LEU A 100 13.31 -7.89 6.52
CA LEU A 100 13.74 -8.97 5.64
C LEU A 100 13.78 -8.59 4.16
N ARG A 101 13.07 -7.54 3.76
CA ARG A 101 12.87 -7.13 2.37
C ARG A 101 13.13 -5.63 2.23
N PRO A 102 13.89 -5.20 1.21
CA PRO A 102 14.20 -3.78 1.02
C PRO A 102 13.03 -2.96 0.50
N LEU A 103 12.00 -3.57 -0.07
CA LEU A 103 10.86 -2.88 -0.68
C LEU A 103 10.06 -2.09 0.37
N ARG A 104 9.87 -0.79 0.12
CA ARG A 104 9.11 0.14 0.97
C ARG A 104 7.96 0.73 0.18
N LEU A 105 6.74 0.52 0.67
CA LEU A 105 5.51 0.98 0.01
C LEU A 105 4.69 1.92 0.92
N LYS A 106 5.12 2.13 2.18
CA LYS A 106 4.56 3.13 3.08
C LYS A 106 5.13 4.50 2.74
N LEU A 107 4.28 5.44 2.38
CA LEU A 107 4.68 6.83 2.15
C LEU A 107 5.07 7.50 3.46
N THR A 108 5.92 8.53 3.36
CA THR A 108 6.34 9.38 4.48
C THR A 108 5.87 10.81 4.24
N VAL A 109 5.49 11.51 5.29
CA VAL A 109 5.06 12.92 5.21
C VAL A 109 6.16 13.86 4.74
N SER A 110 7.42 13.43 4.75
CA SER A 110 8.57 14.19 4.26
C SER A 110 8.77 14.12 2.75
N ALA A 111 8.18 13.13 2.07
CA ALA A 111 8.30 12.99 0.62
C ALA A 111 7.34 13.96 -0.08
N GLN A 112 7.88 14.98 -0.73
CA GLN A 112 7.11 16.03 -1.40
C GLN A 112 6.97 15.81 -2.91
N THR A 113 7.71 14.87 -3.48
CA THR A 113 7.63 14.49 -4.89
C THR A 113 7.55 12.97 -5.03
N PRO A 114 6.99 12.44 -6.14
CA PRO A 114 6.94 11.01 -6.37
C PRO A 114 8.31 10.33 -6.25
N GLU A 115 9.36 10.93 -6.83
CA GLU A 115 10.72 10.39 -6.85
C GLU A 115 11.35 10.32 -5.44
N ALA A 116 10.91 11.17 -4.51
CA ALA A 116 11.36 11.16 -3.12
C ALA A 116 10.63 10.11 -2.27
N THR A 117 9.60 9.46 -2.81
CA THR A 117 8.85 8.43 -2.06
C THR A 117 9.65 7.15 -1.90
N PRO A 118 9.45 6.43 -0.78
CA PRO A 118 10.05 5.11 -0.59
C PRO A 118 9.75 4.11 -1.72
N VAL A 119 8.59 4.23 -2.38
CA VAL A 119 8.20 3.42 -3.53
C VAL A 119 9.20 3.58 -4.68
N TYR A 120 9.46 4.81 -5.11
CA TYR A 120 10.42 5.10 -6.18
C TYR A 120 11.84 4.69 -5.80
N LEU A 121 12.25 4.96 -4.57
CA LEU A 121 13.61 4.68 -4.10
C LEU A 121 13.92 3.18 -3.96
N THR A 122 12.92 2.34 -3.76
CA THR A 122 13.15 0.93 -3.42
C THR A 122 12.57 -0.09 -4.41
N ALA A 123 11.67 0.33 -5.31
CA ALA A 123 11.00 -0.59 -6.23
C ALA A 123 11.55 -0.52 -7.66
N PHE A 124 12.03 0.66 -8.11
CA PHE A 124 12.44 0.87 -9.49
C PHE A 124 13.75 0.15 -9.80
N GLY A 125 13.71 -0.73 -10.79
CA GLY A 125 14.88 -1.49 -11.22
C GLY A 125 15.47 -2.45 -10.17
N ALA A 126 14.90 -2.49 -8.97
CA ALA A 126 15.35 -3.38 -7.90
C ALA A 126 15.13 -4.84 -8.28
N ASP A 127 16.08 -5.71 -7.87
CA ASP A 127 15.97 -7.14 -8.11
C ASP A 127 14.86 -7.76 -7.25
N ALA A 128 14.09 -8.64 -7.88
CA ALA A 128 13.07 -9.42 -7.20
C ALA A 128 13.74 -10.54 -6.39
N LEU A 129 13.55 -10.56 -5.07
CA LEU A 129 14.16 -11.60 -4.21
C LEU A 129 13.56 -13.00 -4.41
N HIS A 130 12.30 -13.05 -4.81
CA HIS A 130 11.59 -14.31 -5.12
C HIS A 130 10.85 -14.14 -6.44
N PRO A 131 11.52 -14.32 -7.58
CA PRO A 131 10.92 -14.16 -8.90
C PRO A 131 9.70 -15.08 -9.10
N ILE A 132 8.67 -14.55 -9.74
CA ILE A 132 7.49 -15.31 -10.20
C ILE A 132 7.23 -14.99 -11.67
N LEU A 133 6.60 -15.90 -12.40
CA LEU A 133 6.18 -15.70 -13.79
C LEU A 133 7.30 -15.09 -14.67
N ASN A 134 8.55 -15.50 -14.44
CA ASN A 134 9.77 -15.00 -15.13
C ASN A 134 10.05 -13.50 -14.90
N THR A 135 9.47 -12.87 -13.90
CA THR A 135 9.82 -11.49 -13.51
C THR A 135 11.05 -11.50 -12.61
N THR A 136 12.07 -10.73 -12.95
CA THR A 136 13.33 -10.62 -12.19
C THR A 136 13.48 -9.29 -11.47
N LYS A 137 12.64 -8.33 -11.78
CA LYS A 137 12.64 -6.98 -11.20
C LYS A 137 11.33 -6.67 -10.48
N VAL A 138 11.40 -5.85 -9.44
CA VAL A 138 10.22 -5.40 -8.69
C VAL A 138 9.34 -4.54 -9.58
N ILE A 139 9.90 -3.48 -10.19
CA ILE A 139 9.25 -2.67 -11.22
C ILE A 139 10.22 -2.48 -12.38
N VAL A 140 9.73 -2.72 -13.59
CA VAL A 140 10.40 -2.37 -14.85
C VAL A 140 9.62 -1.24 -15.49
N PRO A 141 10.17 0.00 -15.53
CA PRO A 141 9.50 1.12 -16.17
C PRO A 141 9.03 0.81 -17.59
N GLY A 142 7.82 1.23 -17.95
CA GLY A 142 7.19 0.95 -19.24
C GLY A 142 6.73 -0.49 -19.46
N LYS A 143 6.94 -1.42 -18.49
CA LYS A 143 6.70 -2.86 -18.70
C LYS A 143 5.96 -3.52 -17.54
N PRO A 144 4.66 -3.30 -17.37
CA PRO A 144 3.87 -3.87 -16.28
C PRO A 144 4.00 -5.41 -16.21
N ASN A 145 3.91 -6.09 -17.35
CA ASN A 145 4.01 -7.56 -17.42
C ASN A 145 5.37 -8.13 -16.97
N GLN A 146 6.42 -7.32 -16.97
CA GLN A 146 7.75 -7.72 -16.49
C GLN A 146 8.02 -7.25 -15.07
N SER A 147 7.05 -6.55 -14.44
CA SER A 147 7.13 -6.00 -13.11
C SER A 147 6.52 -6.98 -12.10
N GLN A 148 7.35 -7.52 -11.20
CA GLN A 148 6.90 -8.52 -10.21
C GLN A 148 5.82 -7.97 -9.29
N LEU A 149 5.89 -6.69 -8.92
CA LEU A 149 4.88 -6.04 -8.08
C LEU A 149 3.50 -6.20 -8.72
N TYR A 150 3.36 -5.84 -10.00
CA TYR A 150 2.12 -6.00 -10.74
C TYR A 150 1.65 -7.46 -10.81
N GLN A 151 2.56 -8.40 -11.12
CA GLN A 151 2.21 -9.80 -11.25
C GLN A 151 1.70 -10.39 -9.93
N ARG A 152 2.33 -10.04 -8.80
CA ARG A 152 1.89 -10.51 -7.47
C ARG A 152 0.53 -9.97 -7.05
N MET A 153 0.18 -8.77 -7.48
CA MET A 153 -1.14 -8.18 -7.24
C MET A 153 -2.22 -8.84 -8.10
N ASN A 154 -1.85 -9.40 -9.26
CA ASN A 154 -2.78 -9.97 -10.24
C ASN A 154 -3.03 -11.47 -10.08
N VAL A 155 -2.41 -12.14 -9.12
CA VAL A 155 -2.63 -13.56 -8.82
C VAL A 155 -3.31 -13.73 -7.47
N ARG A 156 -3.95 -14.91 -7.27
CA ARG A 156 -4.59 -15.28 -5.99
C ARG A 156 -4.15 -16.69 -5.54
N ASP A 157 -2.90 -17.03 -5.85
CA ASP A 157 -2.24 -18.24 -5.38
C ASP A 157 -1.25 -17.90 -4.23
N LEU A 158 -0.38 -18.83 -3.89
CA LEU A 158 0.65 -18.66 -2.85
C LEU A 158 1.64 -17.51 -3.12
N ASN A 159 1.62 -16.94 -4.32
CA ASN A 159 2.44 -15.79 -4.70
C ASN A 159 1.70 -14.45 -4.59
N ALA A 160 0.44 -14.45 -4.22
CA ALA A 160 -0.38 -13.25 -4.12
C ALA A 160 0.22 -12.23 -3.12
N MET A 161 0.07 -10.96 -3.43
CA MET A 161 0.31 -9.86 -2.51
C MET A 161 -0.86 -8.85 -2.60
N PRO A 162 -1.43 -8.47 -1.45
CA PRO A 162 -1.20 -9.00 -0.10
C PRO A 162 -1.55 -10.50 0.02
N PRO A 163 -0.92 -11.23 0.96
CA PRO A 163 -1.14 -12.67 1.11
C PRO A 163 -2.38 -13.04 1.95
N LEU A 164 -3.08 -12.06 2.50
CA LEU A 164 -4.26 -12.21 3.37
C LEU A 164 -5.31 -11.16 3.04
N GLY A 165 -6.59 -11.52 3.20
CA GLY A 165 -7.72 -10.62 3.02
C GLY A 165 -7.86 -10.10 1.58
N THR A 166 -7.50 -10.90 0.59
CA THR A 166 -7.48 -10.50 -0.83
C THR A 166 -7.89 -11.66 -1.73
N GLU A 167 -9.05 -12.23 -1.49
CA GLU A 167 -9.58 -13.39 -2.23
C GLU A 167 -9.88 -13.03 -3.69
N GLU A 168 -10.15 -11.74 -3.96
CA GLU A 168 -10.41 -11.24 -5.31
C GLU A 168 -9.35 -10.22 -5.76
N VAL A 169 -9.10 -10.17 -7.07
CA VAL A 169 -8.24 -9.16 -7.68
C VAL A 169 -9.02 -7.85 -7.79
N ASP A 170 -8.45 -6.77 -7.25
CA ASP A 170 -8.96 -5.41 -7.46
C ASP A 170 -8.68 -4.95 -8.90
N SER A 171 -9.62 -5.19 -9.80
CA SER A 171 -9.48 -4.89 -11.22
C SER A 171 -9.30 -3.39 -11.53
N GLN A 172 -9.87 -2.52 -10.68
CA GLN A 172 -9.70 -1.07 -10.82
C GLN A 172 -8.28 -0.66 -10.45
N ALA A 173 -7.78 -1.12 -9.31
CA ALA A 173 -6.40 -0.88 -8.91
C ALA A 173 -5.41 -1.44 -9.93
N MET A 174 -5.67 -2.65 -10.45
CA MET A 174 -4.81 -3.24 -11.49
C MET A 174 -4.74 -2.39 -12.75
N THR A 175 -5.83 -1.76 -13.15
CA THR A 175 -5.85 -0.83 -14.29
C THR A 175 -5.01 0.42 -14.00
N THR A 176 -5.16 1.02 -12.82
CA THR A 176 -4.36 2.18 -12.38
C THR A 176 -2.87 1.85 -12.33
N ILE A 177 -2.49 0.73 -11.71
CA ILE A 177 -1.09 0.33 -11.57
C ILE A 177 -0.48 -0.03 -12.93
N TRP A 178 -1.24 -0.70 -13.80
CA TRP A 178 -0.80 -0.95 -15.17
C TRP A 178 -0.46 0.34 -15.91
N LYS A 179 -1.39 1.32 -15.88
CA LYS A 179 -1.22 2.61 -16.53
C LYS A 179 -0.01 3.34 -15.96
N TRP A 180 0.08 3.44 -14.62
CA TRP A 180 1.20 4.08 -13.95
C TRP A 180 2.55 3.48 -14.37
N ILE A 181 2.72 2.14 -14.31
CA ILE A 181 3.97 1.50 -14.72
C ILE A 181 4.27 1.74 -16.21
N SER A 182 3.22 1.74 -17.07
CA SER A 182 3.39 1.96 -18.53
C SER A 182 3.87 3.37 -18.85
N GLU A 183 3.53 4.36 -18.03
CA GLU A 183 3.88 5.77 -18.18
C GLU A 183 5.23 6.13 -17.54
N LEU A 184 5.82 5.23 -16.74
CA LEU A 184 7.13 5.48 -16.14
C LEU A 184 8.22 5.60 -17.21
N PRO A 185 9.08 6.63 -17.13
CA PRO A 185 10.22 6.78 -18.05
C PRO A 185 11.20 5.61 -17.89
N PRO A 186 11.83 5.15 -18.98
CA PRO A 186 12.78 4.04 -19.00
C PRO A 186 14.09 4.35 -18.24
#